data_05aa298b2ab5f21ee373f3302fb1106d
#
_entry.id   05aa298b2ab5f21ee373f3302fb1106d
#
_cell.length_a   1.000
_cell.length_b   1.000
_cell.length_c   1.000
_cell.angle_alpha   90.00
_cell.angle_beta   90.00
_cell.angle_gamma   90.00
#
_symmetry.space_group_name_H-M   'P 1'
#
loop_
_entity.id
_entity.type
_entity.pdbx_description
1 polymer ?
#
loop_
_entity_poly.entity_id
_entity_poly.type
_entity_poly.pdbx_seq_one_letter_code
_entity_poly.pdbx_strand_id
1 'polypeptide(L)'
;MPTIMPYNGKQPKIHKNVFVAPNATVIGDVEIGEGSSLWFNTVVRGDFQPIRIGKYTNVQDNCTIHVMMDASTNIGDNVLIGRNAILHCAHIGSNCLIGMGSIILGYSEIGDNVILGAGTLLTQRKKIPSNSLVFGNPAEIVRALRDDEIQAVKESALHYHTVSEKYKAELL
;
A
#
# COMPACT_ATOMS: atom_id res chain seq x y z
N MET A 1 8.59 -14.11 14.25
CA MET A 1 9.14 -13.86 12.89
C MET A 1 7.99 -13.74 11.92
N PRO A 2 8.08 -12.91 10.87
CA PRO A 2 7.04 -12.81 9.84
C PRO A 2 6.84 -14.15 9.11
N THR A 3 5.66 -14.37 8.58
CA THR A 3 5.37 -15.51 7.72
C THR A 3 5.66 -15.14 6.26
N ILE A 4 6.76 -15.65 5.71
CA ILE A 4 7.16 -15.41 4.31
C ILE A 4 7.14 -16.77 3.60
N MET A 5 6.22 -16.95 2.64
CA MET A 5 5.95 -18.25 2.03
C MET A 5 6.03 -18.18 0.50
N PRO A 6 6.70 -19.18 -0.13
CA PRO A 6 6.58 -19.35 -1.57
C PRO A 6 5.19 -19.87 -1.93
N TYR A 7 4.75 -19.58 -3.14
CA TYR A 7 3.56 -20.17 -3.74
C TYR A 7 3.79 -20.38 -5.24
N ASN A 8 3.44 -21.55 -5.77
CA ASN A 8 3.62 -21.93 -7.18
C ASN A 8 5.02 -21.62 -7.75
N GLY A 9 6.07 -21.94 -6.97
CA GLY A 9 7.46 -21.69 -7.36
C GLY A 9 7.91 -20.21 -7.33
N LYS A 10 7.03 -19.30 -6.90
CA LYS A 10 7.35 -17.89 -6.71
C LYS A 10 7.66 -17.61 -5.24
N GLN A 11 8.80 -16.98 -4.98
CA GLN A 11 9.27 -16.59 -3.65
C GLN A 11 9.17 -15.08 -3.51
N PRO A 12 8.63 -14.55 -2.40
CA PRO A 12 8.67 -13.11 -2.14
C PRO A 12 10.10 -12.55 -2.17
N LYS A 13 10.27 -11.42 -2.87
CA LYS A 13 11.51 -10.66 -2.94
C LYS A 13 11.36 -9.38 -2.14
N ILE A 14 11.96 -9.37 -0.97
CA ILE A 14 11.87 -8.26 -0.02
C ILE A 14 13.27 -7.63 0.09
N HIS A 15 13.36 -6.32 -0.18
CA HIS A 15 14.64 -5.62 -0.04
C HIS A 15 15.13 -5.69 1.41
N LYS A 16 16.42 -5.81 1.63
CA LYS A 16 17.05 -5.98 2.96
C LYS A 16 16.71 -4.87 3.96
N ASN A 17 16.40 -3.67 3.47
CA ASN A 17 16.05 -2.50 4.29
C ASN A 17 14.53 -2.37 4.53
N VAL A 18 13.74 -3.38 4.22
CA VAL A 18 12.30 -3.39 4.53
C VAL A 18 12.08 -3.84 5.97
N PHE A 19 11.20 -3.16 6.69
CA PHE A 19 10.67 -3.66 7.96
C PHE A 19 9.46 -4.57 7.68
N VAL A 20 9.49 -5.78 8.22
CA VAL A 20 8.36 -6.70 8.20
C VAL A 20 8.06 -7.10 9.64
N ALA A 21 6.91 -6.68 10.15
CA ALA A 21 6.50 -6.97 11.52
C ALA A 21 6.43 -8.49 11.80
N PRO A 22 6.69 -8.95 13.02
CA PRO A 22 6.80 -10.39 13.35
C PRO A 22 5.58 -11.25 12.98
N ASN A 23 4.41 -10.65 12.89
CA ASN A 23 3.15 -11.34 12.55
C ASN A 23 2.57 -10.90 11.19
N ALA A 24 3.32 -10.18 10.37
CA ALA A 24 2.94 -9.91 8.99
C ALA A 24 3.14 -11.15 8.11
N THR A 25 2.32 -11.30 7.07
CA THR A 25 2.33 -12.45 6.15
C THR A 25 2.55 -11.99 4.72
N VAL A 26 3.53 -12.59 4.02
CA VAL A 26 3.85 -12.31 2.62
C VAL A 26 3.92 -13.62 1.85
N ILE A 27 3.11 -13.77 0.81
CA ILE A 27 2.96 -15.04 0.08
C ILE A 27 3.09 -14.83 -1.43
N GLY A 28 3.88 -15.68 -2.10
CA GLY A 28 3.91 -15.82 -3.56
C GLY A 28 4.72 -14.75 -4.29
N ASP A 29 4.25 -14.30 -5.45
CA ASP A 29 4.93 -13.34 -6.32
C ASP A 29 4.77 -11.91 -5.80
N VAL A 30 5.54 -11.58 -4.78
CA VAL A 30 5.54 -10.24 -4.15
C VAL A 30 6.95 -9.65 -4.21
N GLU A 31 7.06 -8.40 -4.66
CA GLU A 31 8.30 -7.62 -4.57
C GLU A 31 8.05 -6.35 -3.75
N ILE A 32 8.97 -6.07 -2.80
CA ILE A 32 8.86 -4.91 -1.90
C ILE A 32 10.16 -4.11 -1.96
N GLY A 33 10.03 -2.83 -2.33
CA GLY A 33 11.14 -1.91 -2.53
C GLY A 33 11.76 -1.41 -1.23
N GLU A 34 12.94 -0.84 -1.37
CA GLU A 34 13.79 -0.32 -0.30
C GLU A 34 13.04 0.66 0.62
N GLY A 35 13.31 0.60 1.92
CA GLY A 35 12.80 1.53 2.92
C GLY A 35 11.30 1.41 3.23
N SER A 36 10.61 0.46 2.59
CA SER A 36 9.19 0.18 2.84
C SER A 36 8.99 -0.59 4.14
N SER A 37 7.75 -0.63 4.62
CA SER A 37 7.40 -1.32 5.86
C SER A 37 6.04 -1.99 5.81
N LEU A 38 5.98 -3.23 6.31
CA LEU A 38 4.74 -3.98 6.55
C LEU A 38 4.51 -4.10 8.05
N TRP A 39 3.44 -3.52 8.52
CA TRP A 39 3.12 -3.44 9.94
C TRP A 39 2.33 -4.67 10.43
N PHE A 40 1.92 -4.64 11.68
CA PHE A 40 1.37 -5.82 12.35
C PHE A 40 0.08 -6.32 11.71
N ASN A 41 -0.07 -7.65 11.62
CA ASN A 41 -1.20 -8.35 11.00
C ASN A 41 -1.46 -8.01 9.52
N THR A 42 -0.51 -7.40 8.83
CA THR A 42 -0.62 -7.14 7.39
C THR A 42 -0.51 -8.43 6.61
N VAL A 43 -1.37 -8.62 5.60
CA VAL A 43 -1.32 -9.74 4.66
C VAL A 43 -1.12 -9.24 3.24
N VAL A 44 -0.06 -9.69 2.58
CA VAL A 44 0.24 -9.41 1.17
C VAL A 44 0.35 -10.73 0.43
N ARG A 45 -0.63 -11.06 -0.43
CA ARG A 45 -0.73 -12.37 -1.07
C ARG A 45 -0.84 -12.27 -2.59
N GLY A 46 0.29 -12.54 -3.27
CA GLY A 46 0.41 -12.59 -4.73
C GLY A 46 0.40 -14.03 -5.24
N ASP A 47 -0.73 -14.71 -5.14
CA ASP A 47 -0.90 -16.11 -5.52
C ASP A 47 -1.30 -16.31 -6.99
N PHE A 48 -2.11 -15.44 -7.57
CA PHE A 48 -2.54 -15.51 -8.96
C PHE A 48 -1.70 -14.60 -9.88
N GLN A 49 -1.51 -13.36 -9.47
CA GLN A 49 -0.78 -12.33 -10.20
C GLN A 49 0.24 -11.64 -9.28
N PRO A 50 1.22 -10.94 -9.84
CA PRO A 50 2.24 -10.28 -9.02
C PRO A 50 1.69 -9.10 -8.22
N ILE A 51 2.30 -8.89 -7.04
CA ILE A 51 2.19 -7.65 -6.27
C ILE A 51 3.54 -6.95 -6.29
N ARG A 52 3.54 -5.67 -6.61
CA ARG A 52 4.74 -4.83 -6.61
C ARG A 52 4.50 -3.62 -5.70
N ILE A 53 5.35 -3.45 -4.71
CA ILE A 53 5.32 -2.33 -3.76
C ILE A 53 6.61 -1.57 -3.92
N GLY A 54 6.51 -0.28 -4.19
CA GLY A 54 7.65 0.62 -4.41
C GLY A 54 8.45 0.90 -3.16
N LYS A 55 9.27 1.95 -3.20
CA LYS A 55 10.16 2.37 -2.11
C LYS A 55 9.44 3.27 -1.11
N TYR A 56 9.89 3.23 0.15
CA TYR A 56 9.39 4.09 1.24
C TYR A 56 7.85 4.05 1.38
N THR A 57 7.24 2.96 0.95
CA THR A 57 5.80 2.70 1.05
C THR A 57 5.51 1.93 2.33
N ASN A 58 4.56 2.41 3.13
CA ASN A 58 4.19 1.72 4.36
C ASN A 58 2.78 1.15 4.27
N VAL A 59 2.66 -0.12 4.64
CA VAL A 59 1.38 -0.84 4.74
C VAL A 59 1.10 -1.05 6.22
N GLN A 60 0.18 -0.27 6.75
CA GLN A 60 -0.08 -0.21 8.18
C GLN A 60 -0.89 -1.41 8.68
N ASP A 61 -1.11 -1.44 9.99
CA ASP A 61 -1.66 -2.59 10.70
C ASP A 61 -2.99 -3.08 10.12
N ASN A 62 -3.16 -4.41 10.09
CA ASN A 62 -4.36 -5.11 9.63
C ASN A 62 -4.77 -4.85 8.17
N CYS A 63 -3.86 -4.39 7.33
CA CYS A 63 -4.13 -4.22 5.91
C CYS A 63 -4.10 -5.55 5.16
N THR A 64 -4.91 -5.63 4.09
CA THR A 64 -4.90 -6.77 3.17
C THR A 64 -4.64 -6.29 1.75
N ILE A 65 -3.62 -6.86 1.10
CA ILE A 65 -3.31 -6.61 -0.31
C ILE A 65 -3.38 -7.92 -1.07
N HIS A 66 -4.22 -7.97 -2.08
CA HIS A 66 -4.45 -9.15 -2.90
C HIS A 66 -4.55 -8.80 -4.39
N VAL A 67 -4.72 -9.80 -5.21
CA VAL A 67 -4.79 -9.74 -6.67
C VAL A 67 -6.02 -10.47 -7.20
N MET A 68 -6.36 -10.24 -8.46
CA MET A 68 -7.33 -11.05 -9.17
C MET A 68 -6.61 -12.13 -10.00
N MET A 69 -7.37 -13.05 -10.61
CA MET A 69 -6.79 -14.12 -11.43
C MET A 69 -6.06 -13.59 -12.68
N ASP A 70 -6.47 -12.44 -13.20
CA ASP A 70 -6.01 -11.86 -14.45
C ASP A 70 -5.41 -10.45 -14.31
N ALA A 71 -5.33 -9.92 -13.09
CA ALA A 71 -4.82 -8.57 -12.87
C ALA A 71 -4.00 -8.42 -11.58
N SER A 72 -2.88 -7.74 -11.70
CA SER A 72 -1.88 -7.49 -10.66
C SER A 72 -2.24 -6.32 -9.75
N THR A 73 -1.54 -6.20 -8.63
CA THR A 73 -1.53 -5.00 -7.79
C THR A 73 -0.16 -4.32 -7.87
N ASN A 74 -0.15 -3.04 -8.20
CA ASN A 74 1.07 -2.24 -8.26
C ASN A 74 0.89 -0.97 -7.44
N ILE A 75 1.82 -0.73 -6.53
CA ILE A 75 1.82 0.41 -5.60
C ILE A 75 3.15 1.14 -5.78
N GLY A 76 3.08 2.43 -6.03
CA GLY A 76 4.25 3.28 -6.25
C GLY A 76 5.08 3.55 -5.00
N ASP A 77 5.93 4.56 -5.10
CA ASP A 77 6.83 5.00 -4.04
C ASP A 77 6.14 6.00 -3.09
N ASN A 78 6.58 6.05 -1.84
CA ASN A 78 6.09 6.99 -0.82
C ASN A 78 4.57 6.91 -0.61
N VAL A 79 3.99 5.71 -0.64
CA VAL A 79 2.56 5.51 -0.41
C VAL A 79 2.31 5.14 1.05
N LEU A 80 1.35 5.85 1.67
CA LEU A 80 0.85 5.50 3.00
C LEU A 80 -0.47 4.74 2.85
N ILE A 81 -0.49 3.49 3.31
CA ILE A 81 -1.71 2.67 3.36
C ILE A 81 -2.14 2.57 4.82
N GLY A 82 -3.19 3.30 5.15
CA GLY A 82 -3.71 3.40 6.51
C GLY A 82 -4.30 2.09 7.02
N ARG A 83 -4.37 1.96 8.33
CA ARG A 83 -4.81 0.75 9.05
C ARG A 83 -6.16 0.23 8.55
N ASN A 84 -6.30 -1.09 8.50
CA ASN A 84 -7.52 -1.78 8.06
C ASN A 84 -7.92 -1.51 6.59
N ALA A 85 -7.01 -1.00 5.75
CA ALA A 85 -7.31 -0.82 4.33
C ALA A 85 -7.25 -2.16 3.59
N ILE A 86 -8.12 -2.29 2.57
CA ILE A 86 -8.19 -3.45 1.68
C ILE A 86 -7.91 -2.98 0.25
N LEU A 87 -6.85 -3.53 -0.36
CA LEU A 87 -6.47 -3.28 -1.74
C LEU A 87 -6.59 -4.59 -2.52
N HIS A 88 -7.52 -4.62 -3.46
CA HIS A 88 -7.77 -5.80 -4.26
C HIS A 88 -7.63 -5.48 -5.75
N CYS A 89 -6.47 -5.82 -6.32
CA CYS A 89 -6.14 -5.60 -7.73
C CYS A 89 -6.24 -4.11 -8.12
N ALA A 90 -5.35 -3.29 -7.59
CA ALA A 90 -5.31 -1.85 -7.83
C ALA A 90 -3.94 -1.40 -8.34
N HIS A 91 -3.94 -0.37 -9.19
CA HIS A 91 -2.75 0.39 -9.54
C HIS A 91 -2.77 1.71 -8.80
N ILE A 92 -1.78 1.96 -7.97
CA ILE A 92 -1.66 3.16 -7.15
C ILE A 92 -0.34 3.85 -7.50
N GLY A 93 -0.41 5.10 -7.91
CA GLY A 93 0.75 5.93 -8.19
C GLY A 93 1.56 6.26 -6.94
N SER A 94 2.54 7.14 -7.09
CA SER A 94 3.44 7.54 -6.02
C SER A 94 2.89 8.71 -5.21
N ASN A 95 3.43 8.91 -4.00
CA ASN A 95 3.07 10.00 -3.09
C ASN A 95 1.56 10.02 -2.76
N CYS A 96 0.97 8.85 -2.51
CA CYS A 96 -0.45 8.72 -2.21
C CYS A 96 -0.67 8.40 -0.73
N LEU A 97 -1.81 8.85 -0.22
CA LEU A 97 -2.35 8.41 1.07
C LEU A 97 -3.67 7.69 0.85
N ILE A 98 -3.70 6.42 1.24
CA ILE A 98 -4.90 5.59 1.29
C ILE A 98 -5.38 5.60 2.74
N GLY A 99 -6.46 6.28 3.00
CA GLY A 99 -6.98 6.49 4.36
C GLY A 99 -7.36 5.20 5.07
N MET A 100 -7.38 5.24 6.38
CA MET A 100 -7.74 4.09 7.24
C MET A 100 -9.11 3.52 6.88
N GLY A 101 -9.22 2.20 6.81
CA GLY A 101 -10.47 1.50 6.49
C GLY A 101 -10.97 1.68 5.07
N SER A 102 -10.15 2.22 4.16
CA SER A 102 -10.52 2.33 2.74
C SER A 102 -10.56 0.97 2.07
N ILE A 103 -11.47 0.81 1.11
CA ILE A 103 -11.60 -0.40 0.28
C ILE A 103 -11.43 0.01 -1.18
N ILE A 104 -10.44 -0.57 -1.84
CA ILE A 104 -10.15 -0.34 -3.26
C ILE A 104 -10.40 -1.64 -4.01
N LEU A 105 -11.39 -1.61 -4.91
CA LEU A 105 -11.81 -2.78 -5.67
C LEU A 105 -11.11 -2.88 -7.03
N GLY A 106 -11.19 -4.04 -7.65
CA GLY A 106 -10.40 -4.47 -8.78
C GLY A 106 -10.43 -3.56 -10.01
N TYR A 107 -9.29 -3.55 -10.71
CA TYR A 107 -9.00 -2.77 -11.93
C TYR A 107 -9.11 -1.25 -11.72
N SER A 108 -8.99 -0.79 -10.48
CA SER A 108 -8.96 0.64 -10.19
C SER A 108 -7.56 1.21 -10.41
N GLU A 109 -7.50 2.42 -10.93
CA GLU A 109 -6.27 3.16 -11.19
C GLU A 109 -6.29 4.47 -10.39
N ILE A 110 -5.29 4.68 -9.57
CA ILE A 110 -5.11 5.91 -8.78
C ILE A 110 -3.79 6.55 -9.26
N GLY A 111 -3.86 7.79 -9.72
CA GLY A 111 -2.69 8.55 -10.16
C GLY A 111 -1.76 8.94 -9.02
N ASP A 112 -0.73 9.73 -9.33
CA ASP A 112 0.20 10.25 -8.33
C ASP A 112 -0.41 11.37 -7.49
N ASN A 113 0.12 11.57 -6.29
CA ASN A 113 -0.30 12.66 -5.40
C ASN A 113 -1.83 12.61 -5.15
N VAL A 114 -2.34 11.49 -4.68
CA VAL A 114 -3.77 11.32 -4.37
C VAL A 114 -3.94 11.05 -2.87
N ILE A 115 -4.92 11.71 -2.27
CA ILE A 115 -5.40 11.40 -0.92
C ILE A 115 -6.79 10.79 -1.03
N LEU A 116 -6.93 9.52 -0.67
CA LEU A 116 -8.20 8.90 -0.33
C LEU A 116 -8.46 9.07 1.17
N GLY A 117 -9.54 9.73 1.54
CA GLY A 117 -9.92 9.87 2.94
C GLY A 117 -10.31 8.55 3.59
N ALA A 118 -10.31 8.52 4.91
CA ALA A 118 -10.65 7.31 5.67
C ALA A 118 -12.05 6.79 5.32
N GLY A 119 -12.21 5.46 5.26
CA GLY A 119 -13.47 4.79 4.95
C GLY A 119 -13.96 4.93 3.51
N THR A 120 -13.11 5.41 2.61
CA THR A 120 -13.47 5.57 1.18
C THR A 120 -13.63 4.20 0.50
N LEU A 121 -14.74 4.02 -0.23
CA LEU A 121 -14.96 2.87 -1.10
C LEU A 121 -14.73 3.26 -2.57
N LEU A 122 -13.61 2.84 -3.14
CA LEU A 122 -13.35 2.96 -4.57
C LEU A 122 -13.85 1.69 -5.28
N THR A 123 -14.93 1.82 -6.02
CA THR A 123 -15.55 0.72 -6.74
C THR A 123 -14.73 0.31 -7.96
N GLN A 124 -15.01 -0.88 -8.49
CA GLN A 124 -14.26 -1.46 -9.62
C GLN A 124 -14.14 -0.52 -10.83
N ARG A 125 -12.98 -0.60 -11.50
CA ARG A 125 -12.70 0.08 -12.78
C ARG A 125 -12.75 1.62 -12.70
N LYS A 126 -12.63 2.17 -11.51
CA LYS A 126 -12.56 3.62 -11.33
C LYS A 126 -11.14 4.13 -11.56
N LYS A 127 -11.06 5.29 -12.19
CA LYS A 127 -9.80 6.02 -12.41
C LYS A 127 -9.84 7.33 -11.64
N ILE A 128 -8.88 7.50 -10.76
CA ILE A 128 -8.68 8.75 -10.01
C ILE A 128 -7.47 9.46 -10.62
N PRO A 129 -7.65 10.66 -11.17
CA PRO A 129 -6.54 11.43 -11.73
C PRO A 129 -5.57 11.88 -10.63
N SER A 130 -4.33 12.15 -11.03
CA SER A 130 -3.31 12.69 -10.15
C SER A 130 -3.75 14.01 -9.50
N ASN A 131 -3.17 14.31 -8.35
CA ASN A 131 -3.40 15.54 -7.58
C ASN A 131 -4.85 15.69 -7.09
N SER A 132 -5.50 14.61 -6.70
CA SER A 132 -6.90 14.59 -6.28
C SER A 132 -7.09 14.29 -4.80
N LEU A 133 -8.01 15.03 -4.18
CA LEU A 133 -8.60 14.69 -2.88
C LEU A 133 -9.91 13.94 -3.11
N VAL A 134 -10.03 12.75 -2.53
CA VAL A 134 -11.15 11.82 -2.77
C VAL A 134 -11.72 11.35 -1.44
N PHE A 135 -13.03 11.38 -1.30
CA PHE A 135 -13.76 10.85 -0.15
C PHE A 135 -15.02 10.10 -0.59
N GLY A 136 -15.57 9.32 0.31
CA GLY A 136 -16.94 8.84 0.25
C GLY A 136 -17.10 7.35 -0.01
N ASN A 137 -18.35 6.91 0.13
CA ASN A 137 -18.82 5.57 -0.15
C ASN A 137 -20.14 5.68 -0.94
N PRO A 138 -20.09 5.63 -2.30
CA PRO A 138 -18.89 5.43 -3.13
C PRO A 138 -17.97 6.66 -3.20
N ALA A 139 -16.73 6.44 -3.62
CA ALA A 139 -15.68 7.46 -3.74
C ALA A 139 -16.05 8.55 -4.75
N GLU A 140 -15.87 9.82 -4.36
CA GLU A 140 -16.04 11.00 -5.20
C GLU A 140 -14.82 11.91 -5.10
N ILE A 141 -14.44 12.52 -6.23
CA ILE A 141 -13.37 13.53 -6.27
C ILE A 141 -13.94 14.84 -5.72
N VAL A 142 -13.36 15.33 -4.63
CA VAL A 142 -13.86 16.54 -3.96
C VAL A 142 -13.20 17.80 -4.53
N ARG A 143 -11.88 17.77 -4.75
CA ARG A 143 -11.10 18.89 -5.30
C ARG A 143 -9.68 18.43 -5.67
N ALA A 144 -8.93 19.31 -6.27
CA ALA A 144 -7.50 19.15 -6.41
C ALA A 144 -6.80 19.28 -5.04
N LEU A 145 -5.67 18.57 -4.88
CA LEU A 145 -4.79 18.75 -3.71
C LEU A 145 -4.04 20.08 -3.80
N ARG A 146 -3.72 20.63 -2.65
CA ARG A 146 -2.76 21.73 -2.51
C ARG A 146 -1.34 21.20 -2.41
N ASP A 147 -0.36 22.02 -2.71
CA ASP A 147 1.07 21.66 -2.66
C ASP A 147 1.50 21.27 -1.24
N ASP A 148 0.97 21.96 -0.21
CA ASP A 148 1.24 21.64 1.19
C ASP A 148 0.73 20.25 1.58
N GLU A 149 -0.40 19.79 1.05
CA GLU A 149 -0.95 18.47 1.28
C GLU A 149 -0.10 17.37 0.61
N ILE A 150 0.36 17.62 -0.61
CA ILE A 150 1.27 16.70 -1.33
C ILE A 150 2.58 16.55 -0.56
N GLN A 151 3.14 17.66 -0.09
CA GLN A 151 4.38 17.65 0.67
C GLN A 151 4.22 16.91 2.01
N ALA A 152 3.10 17.11 2.70
CA ALA A 152 2.80 16.43 3.96
C ALA A 152 2.71 14.89 3.81
N VAL A 153 2.18 14.39 2.68
CA VAL A 153 2.16 12.96 2.39
C VAL A 153 3.58 12.41 2.26
N LYS A 154 4.46 13.08 1.52
CA LYS A 154 5.86 12.66 1.36
C LYS A 154 6.62 12.64 2.69
N GLU A 155 6.47 13.69 3.49
CA GLU A 155 7.09 13.78 4.81
C GLU A 155 6.59 12.67 5.75
N SER A 156 5.30 12.37 5.70
CA SER A 156 4.73 11.28 6.48
C SER A 156 5.28 9.91 6.07
N ALA A 157 5.50 9.67 4.78
CA ALA A 157 6.10 8.41 4.31
C ALA A 157 7.54 8.24 4.85
N LEU A 158 8.35 9.30 4.78
CA LEU A 158 9.72 9.30 5.35
C LEU A 158 9.70 9.16 6.87
N HIS A 159 8.74 9.78 7.56
CA HIS A 159 8.58 9.60 8.99
C HIS A 159 8.30 8.13 9.34
N TYR A 160 7.40 7.45 8.61
CA TYR A 160 7.13 6.02 8.83
C TYR A 160 8.36 5.15 8.56
N HIS A 161 9.19 5.50 7.60
CA HIS A 161 10.49 4.83 7.43
C HIS A 161 11.35 4.99 8.69
N THR A 162 11.49 6.20 9.22
CA THR A 162 12.25 6.46 10.46
C THR A 162 11.70 5.66 11.65
N VAL A 163 10.37 5.58 11.77
CA VAL A 163 9.73 4.78 12.83
C VAL A 163 10.04 3.30 12.65
N SER A 164 9.97 2.78 11.42
CA SER A 164 10.26 1.38 11.12
C SER A 164 11.70 0.97 11.45
N GLU A 165 12.68 1.89 11.26
CA GLU A 165 14.08 1.62 11.64
C GLU A 165 14.24 1.49 13.16
N LYS A 166 13.48 2.27 13.96
CA LYS A 166 13.45 2.11 15.42
C LYS A 166 12.90 0.74 15.82
N TYR A 167 11.79 0.32 15.20
CA TYR A 167 11.21 -1.00 15.45
C TYR A 167 12.18 -2.14 15.09
N LYS A 168 12.93 -2.01 14.00
CA LYS A 168 13.98 -3.00 13.67
C LYS A 168 15.03 -3.10 14.78
N ALA A 169 15.49 -1.96 15.27
CA ALA A 169 16.53 -1.94 16.33
C ALA A 169 16.05 -2.55 17.65
N GLU A 170 14.76 -2.51 17.94
CA GLU A 170 14.18 -3.04 19.19
C GLU A 170 13.70 -4.50 19.07
N LEU A 171 13.28 -4.94 17.89
CA LEU A 171 12.63 -6.25 17.70
C LEU A 171 13.52 -7.28 16.99
N LEU A 172 14.60 -6.86 16.34
CA LEU A 172 15.49 -7.72 15.54
C LEU A 172 16.94 -7.62 16.02
#